data_dbcd0554610275e10d6bc06717739428
#
_entry.id   dbcd0554610275e10d6bc06717739428
#
_cell.length_a   1.000
_cell.length_b   1.000
_cell.length_c   1.000
_cell.angle_alpha   90.00
_cell.angle_beta   90.00
_cell.angle_gamma   90.00
#
_symmetry.space_group_name_H-M   'P 1'
#
loop_
_entity.id
_entity.type
_entity.pdbx_description
1 polymer ?
#
loop_
_entity_poly.entity_id
_entity_poly.type
_entity_poly.pdbx_seq_one_letter_code
_entity_poly.pdbx_strand_id
1 'polypeptide(L)'
;MATGNSKGLLVPSFVSDDEYQLLKKSLPEDIKIGKIDGPISALGNCISCNDSIALIHPEFSKENEDIIENVLGVEVFKTTIAQNALVGTYSKFNNKGGIVHPATTLEEYEELANLMQIQIGAATVNRGSEILGSGVLVNDWTIYCGYESTSAEIDNFEKIFVVSQ
;
A
#
# COMPACT_ATOMS: atom_id res chain seq x y z
N MET A 1 -0.60 8.03 8.00
CA MET A 1 -1.68 8.83 7.42
C MET A 1 -1.47 9.07 5.93
N ALA A 2 -0.25 9.26 5.46
CA ALA A 2 0.07 9.38 4.04
C ALA A 2 0.32 8.01 3.38
N THR A 3 0.17 7.94 2.07
CA THR A 3 0.55 6.80 1.24
C THR A 3 1.03 7.31 -0.11
N GLY A 4 1.84 6.53 -0.83
CA GLY A 4 2.38 6.94 -2.12
C GLY A 4 3.24 5.87 -2.77
N ASN A 5 3.75 6.21 -3.93
CA ASN A 5 4.69 5.42 -4.72
C ASN A 5 5.87 6.29 -5.20
N SER A 6 6.64 5.81 -6.17
CA SER A 6 7.78 6.57 -6.72
C SER A 6 7.39 7.87 -7.46
N LYS A 7 6.11 8.04 -7.83
CA LYS A 7 5.62 9.16 -8.65
C LYS A 7 4.84 10.20 -7.85
N GLY A 8 4.26 9.81 -6.70
CA GLY A 8 3.37 10.70 -5.96
C GLY A 8 3.10 10.32 -4.52
N LEU A 9 2.69 11.31 -3.75
CA LEU A 9 2.30 11.21 -2.35
C LEU A 9 0.86 11.69 -2.17
N LEU A 10 0.04 10.90 -1.52
CA LEU A 10 -1.32 11.24 -1.11
C LEU A 10 -1.35 11.59 0.38
N VAL A 11 -1.98 12.71 0.69
CA VAL A 11 -2.19 13.17 2.07
C VAL A 11 -3.67 13.49 2.29
N PRO A 12 -4.18 13.36 3.51
CA PRO A 12 -5.57 13.75 3.79
C PRO A 12 -5.75 15.27 3.72
N SER A 13 -6.97 15.72 3.44
CA SER A 13 -7.30 17.15 3.24
C SER A 13 -7.05 18.03 4.46
N PHE A 14 -7.07 17.47 5.67
CA PHE A 14 -6.82 18.22 6.90
C PHE A 14 -5.35 18.56 7.15
N VAL A 15 -4.42 18.11 6.31
CA VAL A 15 -3.01 18.56 6.36
C VAL A 15 -2.97 20.06 6.15
N SER A 16 -2.37 20.78 7.09
CA SER A 16 -2.27 22.23 7.05
C SER A 16 -1.45 22.73 5.86
N ASP A 17 -1.64 23.99 5.49
CA ASP A 17 -0.89 24.56 4.37
C ASP A 17 0.61 24.63 4.66
N ASP A 18 1.01 24.87 5.90
CA ASP A 18 2.41 24.87 6.31
C ASP A 18 3.06 23.49 6.18
N GLU A 19 2.36 22.43 6.63
CA GLU A 19 2.81 21.03 6.46
C GLU A 19 2.89 20.65 4.99
N TYR A 20 1.90 21.03 4.20
CA TYR A 20 1.89 20.79 2.76
C TYR A 20 3.06 21.48 2.05
N GLN A 21 3.35 22.75 2.39
CA GLN A 21 4.51 23.47 1.84
C GLN A 21 5.83 22.85 2.28
N LEU A 22 5.91 22.36 3.52
CA LEU A 22 7.09 21.64 4.01
C LEU A 22 7.33 20.35 3.22
N LEU A 23 6.29 19.56 3.01
CA LEU A 23 6.36 18.34 2.18
C LEU A 23 6.83 18.68 0.77
N LYS A 24 6.24 19.70 0.14
CA LYS A 24 6.60 20.14 -1.21
C LYS A 24 8.06 20.60 -1.33
N LYS A 25 8.62 21.19 -0.29
CA LYS A 25 10.04 21.60 -0.26
C LYS A 25 10.99 20.45 0.03
N SER A 26 10.52 19.41 0.72
CA SER A 26 11.34 18.28 1.16
C SER A 26 11.39 17.14 0.16
N LEU A 27 10.42 17.07 -0.75
CA LEU A 27 10.34 16.03 -1.79
C LEU A 27 10.97 16.54 -3.09
N PRO A 28 11.49 15.62 -3.93
CA PRO A 28 11.91 15.95 -5.30
C PRO A 28 10.78 16.65 -6.09
N GLU A 29 11.14 17.52 -7.03
CA GLU A 29 10.18 18.33 -7.81
C GLU A 29 9.25 17.51 -8.71
N ASP A 30 9.67 16.32 -9.09
CA ASP A 30 8.92 15.37 -9.91
C ASP A 30 7.86 14.58 -9.12
N ILE A 31 7.91 14.60 -7.78
CA ILE A 31 6.91 13.93 -6.93
C ILE A 31 5.65 14.81 -6.80
N LYS A 32 4.56 14.27 -7.32
CA LYS A 32 3.25 14.92 -7.18
C LYS A 32 2.71 14.76 -5.76
N ILE A 33 2.03 15.77 -5.23
CA ILE A 33 1.34 15.67 -3.94
C ILE A 33 -0.14 15.96 -4.16
N GLY A 34 -1.00 15.00 -3.77
CA GLY A 34 -2.45 15.12 -3.83
C GLY A 34 -3.10 15.13 -2.45
N LYS A 35 -4.12 15.96 -2.27
CA LYS A 35 -4.98 15.94 -1.09
C LYS A 35 -6.22 15.12 -1.37
N ILE A 36 -6.54 14.17 -0.49
CA ILE A 36 -7.76 13.35 -0.55
C ILE A 36 -8.75 13.90 0.46
N ASP A 37 -9.93 14.23 -0.03
CA ASP A 37 -11.02 14.79 0.78
C ASP A 37 -12.05 13.70 1.15
N GLY A 38 -12.72 13.90 2.29
CA GLY A 38 -13.81 13.02 2.73
C GLY A 38 -13.57 12.32 4.08
N PRO A 39 -14.46 11.38 4.43
CA PRO A 39 -14.43 10.72 5.74
C PRO A 39 -13.27 9.74 5.90
N ILE A 40 -12.68 9.25 4.80
CA ILE A 40 -11.57 8.31 4.80
C ILE A 40 -10.27 9.08 4.91
N SER A 41 -9.73 9.23 6.12
CA SER A 41 -8.53 10.02 6.41
C SER A 41 -7.27 9.19 6.68
N ALA A 42 -7.44 7.91 7.00
CA ALA A 42 -6.34 6.98 7.24
C ALA A 42 -5.87 6.34 5.92
N LEU A 43 -5.36 7.15 4.98
CA LEU A 43 -5.06 6.74 3.60
C LEU A 43 -4.17 5.47 3.52
N GLY A 44 -3.16 5.37 4.39
CA GLY A 44 -2.28 4.20 4.43
C GLY A 44 -2.97 2.89 4.84
N ASN A 45 -4.18 2.95 5.44
CA ASN A 45 -5.00 1.78 5.73
C ASN A 45 -5.95 1.44 4.57
N CYS A 46 -6.29 2.42 3.76
CA CYS A 46 -7.34 2.33 2.74
C CYS A 46 -6.79 2.25 1.31
N ILE A 47 -5.49 2.45 1.15
CA ILE A 47 -4.79 2.40 -0.14
C ILE A 47 -3.54 1.54 0.00
N SER A 48 -3.36 0.61 -0.92
CA SER A 48 -2.15 -0.19 -1.08
C SER A 48 -1.72 -0.14 -2.54
N CYS A 49 -0.51 0.31 -2.82
CA CYS A 49 -0.08 0.58 -4.20
C CYS A 49 1.38 0.21 -4.44
N ASN A 50 1.70 0.03 -5.72
CA ASN A 50 3.04 0.06 -6.28
C ASN A 50 3.12 1.12 -7.40
N ASP A 51 4.09 1.04 -8.30
CA ASP A 51 4.24 2.01 -9.40
C ASP A 51 3.35 1.73 -10.61
N SER A 52 2.55 0.69 -10.59
CA SER A 52 1.67 0.27 -11.69
C SER A 52 0.20 0.31 -11.30
N ILE A 53 -0.14 -0.09 -10.07
CA ILE A 53 -1.52 -0.30 -9.63
C ILE A 53 -1.72 0.22 -8.20
N ALA A 54 -2.89 0.76 -7.93
CA ALA A 54 -3.38 1.07 -6.60
C ALA A 54 -4.69 0.33 -6.29
N LEU A 55 -4.68 -0.44 -5.22
CA LEU A 55 -5.88 -1.02 -4.62
C LEU A 55 -6.43 -0.03 -3.60
N ILE A 56 -7.72 0.29 -3.69
CA ILE A 56 -8.33 1.29 -2.82
C ILE A 56 -9.62 0.76 -2.17
N HIS A 57 -9.95 1.38 -1.04
CA HIS A 57 -11.19 1.13 -0.32
C HIS A 57 -12.41 1.34 -1.23
N PRO A 58 -13.42 0.44 -1.24
CA PRO A 58 -14.57 0.52 -2.14
C PRO A 58 -15.39 1.82 -2.02
N GLU A 59 -15.42 2.45 -0.85
CA GLU A 59 -16.21 3.65 -0.59
C GLU A 59 -15.55 4.97 -1.03
N PHE A 60 -14.35 4.95 -1.61
CA PHE A 60 -13.79 6.16 -2.20
C PHE A 60 -14.71 6.70 -3.31
N SER A 61 -14.95 8.01 -3.31
CA SER A 61 -15.69 8.67 -4.37
C SER A 61 -14.95 8.59 -5.70
N LYS A 62 -15.67 8.78 -6.81
CA LYS A 62 -15.04 8.83 -8.15
C LYS A 62 -14.01 9.95 -8.25
N GLU A 63 -14.30 11.08 -7.60
CA GLU A 63 -13.42 12.23 -7.55
C GLU A 63 -12.07 11.91 -6.86
N ASN A 64 -12.12 11.20 -5.72
CA ASN A 64 -10.91 10.73 -5.06
C ASN A 64 -10.14 9.68 -5.86
N GLU A 65 -10.83 8.77 -6.54
CA GLU A 65 -10.26 7.79 -7.46
C GLU A 65 -9.46 8.49 -8.57
N ASP A 66 -10.04 9.52 -9.21
CA ASP A 66 -9.39 10.31 -10.25
C ASP A 66 -8.14 11.07 -9.71
N ILE A 67 -8.20 11.57 -8.46
CA ILE A 67 -7.04 12.20 -7.81
C ILE A 67 -5.94 11.17 -7.57
N ILE A 68 -6.29 9.98 -7.04
CA ILE A 68 -5.33 8.90 -6.78
C ILE A 68 -4.65 8.48 -8.08
N GLU A 69 -5.41 8.23 -9.14
CA GLU A 69 -4.90 7.87 -10.45
C GLU A 69 -3.92 8.92 -11.00
N ASN A 70 -4.30 10.20 -10.95
CA ASN A 70 -3.48 11.30 -11.47
C ASN A 70 -2.20 11.54 -10.67
N VAL A 71 -2.26 11.42 -9.33
CA VAL A 71 -1.12 11.69 -8.45
C VAL A 71 -0.13 10.54 -8.47
N LEU A 72 -0.62 9.31 -8.33
CA LEU A 72 0.23 8.12 -8.33
C LEU A 72 0.62 7.67 -9.75
N GLY A 73 -0.10 8.13 -10.79
CA GLY A 73 0.14 7.74 -12.18
C GLY A 73 -0.02 6.25 -12.42
N VAL A 74 -1.06 5.64 -11.84
CA VAL A 74 -1.33 4.19 -11.84
C VAL A 74 -2.80 3.91 -12.12
N GLU A 75 -3.13 2.70 -12.55
CA GLU A 75 -4.52 2.23 -12.58
C GLU A 75 -5.04 2.00 -11.16
N VAL A 76 -6.30 2.35 -10.92
CA VAL A 76 -6.93 2.30 -9.59
C VAL A 76 -8.06 1.29 -9.58
N PHE A 77 -8.05 0.39 -8.60
CA PHE A 77 -9.05 -0.67 -8.44
C PHE A 77 -9.65 -0.65 -7.04
N LYS A 78 -10.99 -0.57 -6.99
CA LYS A 78 -11.76 -0.74 -5.76
C LYS A 78 -11.89 -2.22 -5.44
N THR A 79 -11.37 -2.63 -4.30
CA THR A 79 -11.39 -4.05 -3.90
C THR A 79 -11.36 -4.21 -2.39
N THR A 80 -11.41 -5.46 -1.95
CA THR A 80 -11.21 -5.89 -0.56
C THR A 80 -10.05 -6.87 -0.48
N ILE A 81 -9.49 -7.07 0.71
CA ILE A 81 -8.52 -8.13 1.00
C ILE A 81 -9.08 -8.99 2.13
N ALA A 82 -9.25 -10.29 1.89
CA ALA A 82 -9.94 -11.19 2.82
C ALA A 82 -11.28 -10.61 3.31
N GLN A 83 -12.08 -10.07 2.38
CA GLN A 83 -13.36 -9.39 2.61
C GLN A 83 -13.28 -8.11 3.46
N ASN A 84 -12.08 -7.60 3.73
CA ASN A 84 -11.87 -6.33 4.44
C ASN A 84 -11.61 -5.18 3.47
N ALA A 85 -12.32 -4.08 3.69
CA ALA A 85 -12.20 -2.88 2.85
C ALA A 85 -10.91 -2.08 3.11
N LEU A 86 -10.24 -2.31 4.25
CA LEU A 86 -8.98 -1.65 4.62
C LEU A 86 -7.77 -2.31 3.92
N VAL A 87 -7.74 -2.23 2.60
CA VAL A 87 -6.75 -2.91 1.75
C VAL A 87 -5.31 -2.62 2.17
N GLY A 88 -4.98 -1.40 2.55
CA GLY A 88 -3.64 -1.02 2.99
C GLY A 88 -3.26 -1.54 4.38
N THR A 89 -4.23 -1.94 5.21
CA THR A 89 -4.00 -2.61 6.48
C THR A 89 -3.63 -4.07 6.28
N TYR A 90 -4.25 -4.73 5.31
CA TYR A 90 -4.18 -6.18 5.10
C TYR A 90 -3.34 -6.58 3.89
N SER A 91 -2.68 -5.64 3.23
CA SER A 91 -1.72 -5.92 2.16
C SER A 91 -0.59 -4.91 2.09
N LYS A 92 0.55 -5.33 1.53
CA LYS A 92 1.67 -4.47 1.14
C LYS A 92 2.29 -4.97 -0.15
N PHE A 93 2.61 -4.04 -1.03
CA PHE A 93 3.18 -4.32 -2.35
C PHE A 93 4.42 -3.46 -2.60
N ASN A 94 5.36 -4.02 -3.36
CA ASN A 94 6.36 -3.26 -4.11
C ASN A 94 6.23 -3.63 -5.60
N ASN A 95 7.18 -3.26 -6.45
CA ASN A 95 7.11 -3.58 -7.88
C ASN A 95 7.48 -5.04 -8.21
N LYS A 96 7.95 -5.81 -7.25
CA LYS A 96 8.45 -7.18 -7.43
C LYS A 96 7.59 -8.24 -6.75
N GLY A 97 6.87 -7.87 -5.69
CA GLY A 97 6.06 -8.81 -4.93
C GLY A 97 5.05 -8.15 -4.01
N GLY A 98 4.22 -8.96 -3.39
CA GLY A 98 3.22 -8.49 -2.46
C GLY A 98 2.82 -9.51 -1.41
N ILE A 99 2.50 -9.03 -0.22
CA ILE A 99 1.95 -9.82 0.87
C ILE A 99 0.50 -9.43 1.12
N VAL A 100 -0.31 -10.43 1.42
CA VAL A 100 -1.74 -10.28 1.74
C VAL A 100 -2.11 -11.05 2.99
N HIS A 101 -3.25 -10.71 3.55
CA HIS A 101 -3.82 -11.35 4.73
C HIS A 101 -3.92 -12.87 4.57
N PRO A 102 -3.61 -13.70 5.60
CA PRO A 102 -3.64 -15.16 5.49
C PRO A 102 -5.00 -15.77 5.15
N ALA A 103 -6.09 -15.08 5.50
CA ALA A 103 -7.44 -15.55 5.18
C ALA A 103 -7.93 -15.12 3.78
N THR A 104 -7.07 -14.54 2.93
CA THR A 104 -7.39 -14.25 1.53
C THR A 104 -7.74 -15.56 0.81
N THR A 105 -8.92 -15.62 0.18
CA THR A 105 -9.38 -16.80 -0.51
C THR A 105 -8.55 -17.09 -1.76
N LEU A 106 -8.60 -18.32 -2.26
CA LEU A 106 -7.87 -18.68 -3.49
C LEU A 106 -8.35 -17.84 -4.70
N GLU A 107 -9.64 -17.58 -4.78
CA GLU A 107 -10.24 -16.72 -5.82
C GLU A 107 -9.69 -15.30 -5.75
N GLU A 108 -9.76 -14.65 -4.58
CA GLU A 108 -9.19 -13.30 -4.37
C GLU A 108 -7.69 -13.28 -4.68
N TYR A 109 -6.96 -14.33 -4.28
CA TYR A 109 -5.53 -14.46 -4.54
C TYR A 109 -5.21 -14.50 -6.04
N GLU A 110 -5.94 -15.32 -6.81
CA GLU A 110 -5.77 -15.43 -8.26
C GLU A 110 -6.13 -14.11 -8.98
N GLU A 111 -7.20 -13.46 -8.55
CA GLU A 111 -7.58 -12.13 -9.07
C GLU A 111 -6.49 -11.10 -8.82
N LEU A 112 -5.97 -11.02 -7.59
CA LEU A 112 -4.90 -10.09 -7.21
C LEU A 112 -3.60 -10.39 -7.97
N ALA A 113 -3.21 -11.66 -8.10
CA ALA A 113 -2.01 -12.05 -8.82
C ALA A 113 -2.11 -11.70 -10.31
N ASN A 114 -3.27 -11.93 -10.92
CA ASN A 114 -3.53 -11.57 -12.31
C ASN A 114 -3.56 -10.05 -12.51
N LEU A 115 -4.14 -9.31 -11.57
CA LEU A 115 -4.22 -7.86 -11.63
C LEU A 115 -2.85 -7.21 -11.44
N MET A 116 -2.13 -7.59 -10.40
CA MET A 116 -0.86 -6.97 -10.01
C MET A 116 0.33 -7.42 -10.87
N GLN A 117 0.22 -8.57 -11.55
CA GLN A 117 1.29 -9.17 -12.38
C GLN A 117 2.61 -9.37 -11.62
N ILE A 118 2.56 -9.59 -10.32
CA ILE A 118 3.69 -9.84 -9.43
C ILE A 118 3.45 -11.09 -8.58
N GLN A 119 4.49 -11.61 -7.97
CA GLN A 119 4.36 -12.68 -6.99
C GLN A 119 3.62 -12.18 -5.75
N ILE A 120 2.56 -12.87 -5.34
CA ILE A 120 1.82 -12.57 -4.11
C ILE A 120 1.96 -13.75 -3.15
N GLY A 121 1.97 -13.48 -1.86
CA GLY A 121 1.99 -14.52 -0.83
C GLY A 121 1.21 -14.11 0.42
N ALA A 122 0.62 -15.09 1.08
CA ALA A 122 0.02 -14.87 2.40
C ALA A 122 1.11 -14.71 3.45
N ALA A 123 0.95 -13.76 4.36
CA ALA A 123 1.95 -13.48 5.39
C ALA A 123 1.34 -12.97 6.69
N THR A 124 2.10 -13.12 7.76
CA THR A 124 1.88 -12.47 9.06
C THR A 124 3.14 -11.69 9.45
N VAL A 125 3.05 -10.83 10.44
CA VAL A 125 4.14 -10.03 11.00
C VAL A 125 4.05 -10.03 12.53
N ASN A 126 5.15 -9.79 13.24
CA ASN A 126 5.14 -9.69 14.71
C ASN A 126 4.47 -10.89 15.41
N ARG A 127 4.93 -12.11 15.10
CA ARG A 127 4.47 -13.38 15.68
C ARG A 127 3.01 -13.70 15.37
N GLY A 128 2.59 -13.54 14.12
CA GLY A 128 1.28 -13.96 13.64
C GLY A 128 0.24 -12.83 13.57
N SER A 129 0.65 -11.58 13.69
CA SER A 129 -0.25 -10.46 13.43
C SER A 129 -0.61 -10.40 11.95
N GLU A 130 -1.89 -10.30 11.67
CA GLU A 130 -2.45 -10.20 10.31
C GLU A 130 -2.53 -8.75 9.81
N ILE A 131 -2.18 -7.77 10.68
CA ILE A 131 -2.21 -6.34 10.37
C ILE A 131 -0.88 -5.94 9.73
N LEU A 132 -0.72 -6.28 8.46
CA LEU A 132 0.51 -6.11 7.69
C LEU A 132 0.91 -4.64 7.55
N GLY A 133 -0.08 -3.77 7.33
CA GLY A 133 0.14 -2.35 7.09
C GLY A 133 0.83 -1.58 8.21
N SER A 134 0.69 -2.03 9.46
CA SER A 134 1.34 -1.43 10.61
C SER A 134 2.66 -2.10 10.97
N GLY A 135 2.92 -3.30 10.47
CA GLY A 135 4.08 -4.10 10.82
C GLY A 135 5.14 -4.21 9.73
N VAL A 136 4.84 -3.82 8.49
CA VAL A 136 5.77 -3.93 7.36
C VAL A 136 5.82 -2.63 6.57
N LEU A 137 7.04 -2.14 6.33
CA LEU A 137 7.34 -1.09 5.37
C LEU A 137 8.28 -1.65 4.32
N VAL A 138 7.93 -1.52 3.05
CA VAL A 138 8.68 -2.13 1.93
C VAL A 138 8.80 -1.15 0.76
N ASN A 139 9.95 -1.23 0.09
CA ASN A 139 10.18 -0.68 -1.24
C ASN A 139 10.89 -1.73 -2.10
N ASP A 140 11.40 -1.38 -3.28
CA ASP A 140 12.04 -2.33 -4.20
C ASP A 140 13.44 -2.79 -3.76
N TRP A 141 14.00 -2.20 -2.72
CA TRP A 141 15.37 -2.45 -2.26
C TRP A 141 15.46 -3.00 -0.84
N THR A 142 14.47 -2.69 0.01
CA THR A 142 14.56 -3.06 1.43
C THR A 142 13.18 -3.29 2.05
N ILE A 143 13.18 -4.09 3.11
CA ILE A 143 12.01 -4.38 3.94
C ILE A 143 12.37 -4.02 5.39
N TYR A 144 11.49 -3.29 6.03
CA TYR A 144 11.49 -3.10 7.47
C TYR A 144 10.28 -3.79 8.05
N CYS A 145 10.49 -4.66 9.02
CA CYS A 145 9.41 -5.32 9.74
C CYS A 145 9.48 -5.05 11.24
N GLY A 146 8.38 -5.26 11.92
CA GLY A 146 8.32 -5.07 13.37
C GLY A 146 9.29 -5.98 14.11
N TYR A 147 9.82 -5.50 15.24
CA TYR A 147 10.85 -6.18 16.05
C TYR A 147 10.46 -7.59 16.54
N GLU A 148 9.16 -7.83 16.75
CA GLU A 148 8.66 -9.12 17.20
C GLU A 148 8.51 -10.15 16.06
N SER A 149 8.83 -9.79 14.81
CA SER A 149 8.73 -10.71 13.68
C SER A 149 9.70 -11.89 13.84
N THR A 150 9.20 -13.07 13.53
CA THR A 150 9.96 -14.33 13.59
C THR A 150 10.85 -14.49 12.35
N SER A 151 11.90 -15.33 12.47
CA SER A 151 12.75 -15.66 11.32
C SER A 151 11.94 -16.24 10.14
N ALA A 152 10.90 -17.04 10.41
CA ALA A 152 10.05 -17.61 9.38
C ALA A 152 9.23 -16.53 8.64
N GLU A 153 8.75 -15.51 9.35
CA GLU A 153 8.06 -14.37 8.74
C GLU A 153 9.02 -13.53 7.88
N ILE A 154 10.23 -13.30 8.36
CA ILE A 154 11.28 -12.56 7.62
C ILE A 154 11.68 -13.32 6.37
N ASP A 155 11.96 -14.62 6.46
CA ASP A 155 12.28 -15.48 5.31
C ASP A 155 11.17 -15.47 4.26
N ASN A 156 9.91 -15.41 4.69
CA ASN A 156 8.76 -15.32 3.79
C ASN A 156 8.71 -13.97 3.06
N PHE A 157 8.98 -12.86 3.75
CA PHE A 157 9.06 -11.54 3.13
C PHE A 157 10.17 -11.46 2.08
N GLU A 158 11.37 -11.96 2.41
CA GLU A 158 12.52 -11.95 1.49
C GLU A 158 12.23 -12.72 0.21
N LYS A 159 11.53 -13.86 0.30
CA LYS A 159 11.14 -14.67 -0.86
C LYS A 159 10.10 -13.98 -1.75
N ILE A 160 9.11 -13.32 -1.13
CA ILE A 160 7.99 -12.71 -1.86
C ILE A 160 8.42 -11.39 -2.50
N PHE A 161 9.06 -10.51 -1.75
CA PHE A 161 9.42 -9.19 -2.25
C PHE A 161 10.68 -9.16 -3.12
N VAL A 162 11.41 -10.28 -3.22
CA VAL A 162 12.63 -10.41 -4.06
C VAL A 162 13.59 -9.22 -3.84
N VAL A 163 13.84 -8.90 -2.57
CA VAL A 163 14.80 -7.85 -2.23
C VAL A 163 16.20 -8.39 -2.53
N SER A 164 16.94 -7.73 -3.40
CA SER A 164 18.30 -8.14 -3.77
C SER A 164 19.21 -8.05 -2.54
N GLN A 165 19.88 -9.15 -2.23
CA GLN A 165 21.00 -9.17 -1.27
C GLN A 165 22.20 -8.40 -1.84
#